data_74c0bbbf619db56a11aad34b87211aaa
#
_entry.id   74c0bbbf619db56a11aad34b87211aaa
#
_cell.length_a   1.000
_cell.length_b   1.000
_cell.length_c   1.000
_cell.angle_alpha   90.00
_cell.angle_beta   90.00
_cell.angle_gamma   90.00
#
_symmetry.space_group_name_H-M   'P 1'
#
loop_
_entity.id
_entity.type
_entity.pdbx_description
1 polymer ?
#
loop_
_entity_poly.entity_id
_entity_poly.type
_entity_poly.pdbx_seq_one_letter_code
_entity_poly.pdbx_strand_id
1 'polypeptide(L)'
;MCSETCVGRIRYLGVLLYDADGIERAASVADEQDLYEAQLGLFLDPNDPATAARASADGVPDAWIAAARRSPTYKMAVDWRIAFPLHPEYRTLPMVWYVPPLSPIQSHANAGAIDTLGEIPDVRSLRIPVRYLANLLTAGAEAPIVAALERMLAMRIYFRQRQLGEGDGAAVLAQAGISVAQVEEMHRYLAIANYEDRFVIPTSHREHAEDAYGLRGSCGFTFGNGCDFGPPHSSLFGGKMGRRKLTPIRSLDT
;
A
#
# COMPACT_ATOMS: atom_id res chain seq x y z
N MET A 1 -6.80 3.19 -13.26
CA MET A 1 -5.92 2.79 -14.38
C MET A 1 -4.56 2.25 -13.94
N CYS A 2 -3.70 2.97 -13.22
CA CYS A 2 -2.36 2.43 -12.84
C CYS A 2 -2.40 1.16 -11.98
N SER A 3 -3.39 0.96 -11.12
CA SER A 3 -3.57 -0.26 -10.33
C SER A 3 -4.09 -1.43 -11.15
N GLU A 4 -4.87 -1.17 -12.18
CA GLU A 4 -5.50 -2.19 -13.03
C GLU A 4 -4.56 -2.69 -14.11
N THR A 5 -3.74 -1.80 -14.68
CA THR A 5 -2.79 -2.12 -15.76
C THR A 5 -1.42 -2.58 -15.27
N CYS A 6 -1.22 -2.68 -13.95
CA CYS A 6 0.07 -3.12 -13.40
C CYS A 6 0.26 -4.62 -13.60
N VAL A 7 1.14 -5.02 -14.51
CA VAL A 7 1.45 -6.41 -14.82
C VAL A 7 1.94 -7.19 -13.58
N GLY A 8 2.73 -6.55 -12.71
CA GLY A 8 3.22 -7.15 -11.48
C GLY A 8 2.19 -7.20 -10.34
N ARG A 9 1.02 -6.57 -10.51
CA ARG A 9 0.00 -6.41 -9.47
C ARG A 9 0.54 -5.89 -8.14
N ILE A 10 1.57 -5.03 -8.19
CA ILE A 10 2.25 -4.47 -7.01
C ILE A 10 1.62 -3.16 -6.51
N ARG A 11 0.60 -2.65 -7.17
CA ARG A 11 -0.07 -1.40 -6.82
C ARG A 11 -1.42 -1.68 -6.18
N TYR A 12 -1.60 -1.08 -5.02
CA TYR A 12 -2.80 -1.16 -4.22
C TYR A 12 -3.29 0.24 -3.89
N LEU A 13 -4.59 0.43 -3.84
CA LEU A 13 -5.22 1.69 -3.46
C LEU A 13 -6.04 1.49 -2.19
N GLY A 14 -5.90 2.40 -1.26
CA GLY A 14 -6.60 2.37 0.01
C GLY A 14 -6.65 3.74 0.66
N VAL A 15 -7.36 3.81 1.77
CA VAL A 15 -7.43 5.00 2.62
C VAL A 15 -6.46 4.81 3.77
N LEU A 16 -5.70 5.85 4.10
CA LEU A 16 -4.83 5.92 5.25
C LEU A 16 -5.28 7.08 6.14
N LEU A 17 -5.48 6.82 7.42
CA LEU A 17 -5.63 7.86 8.44
C LEU A 17 -4.24 8.22 8.94
N TYR A 18 -3.92 9.49 9.06
CA TYR A 18 -2.60 9.93 9.50
C TYR A 18 -2.67 11.14 10.44
N ASP A 19 -1.68 11.26 11.30
CA ASP A 19 -1.50 12.42 12.19
C ASP A 19 -0.83 13.56 11.43
N ALA A 20 -1.60 14.58 11.07
CA ALA A 20 -1.10 15.74 10.34
C ALA A 20 -0.10 16.56 11.20
N ASP A 21 -0.35 16.64 12.52
CA ASP A 21 0.51 17.36 13.45
C ASP A 21 1.87 16.67 13.67
N GLY A 22 1.92 15.37 13.36
CA GLY A 22 3.14 14.57 13.44
C GLY A 22 4.10 14.73 12.25
N ILE A 23 3.64 15.29 11.13
CA ILE A 23 4.41 15.33 9.87
C ILE A 23 5.74 16.09 10.04
N GLU A 24 5.72 17.25 10.70
CA GLU A 24 6.94 18.05 10.94
C GLU A 24 7.95 17.29 11.80
N ARG A 25 7.48 16.61 12.85
CA ARG A 25 8.34 15.78 13.71
C ARG A 25 8.98 14.63 12.93
N ALA A 26 8.20 13.92 12.13
CA ALA A 26 8.71 12.83 11.30
C ALA A 26 9.70 13.34 10.24
N ALA A 27 9.46 14.52 9.65
CA ALA A 27 10.38 15.13 8.70
C ALA A 27 11.66 15.68 9.34
N SER A 28 11.65 15.96 10.65
CA SER A 28 12.78 16.57 11.39
C SER A 28 13.70 15.55 12.07
N VAL A 29 13.47 14.25 11.86
CA VAL A 29 14.31 13.17 12.41
C VAL A 29 15.77 13.36 11.96
N ALA A 30 16.71 13.29 12.89
CA ALA A 30 18.12 13.62 12.63
C ALA A 30 18.82 12.52 11.82
N ASP A 31 18.59 11.24 12.18
CA ASP A 31 19.17 10.10 11.48
C ASP A 31 18.24 9.69 10.32
N GLU A 32 18.79 9.59 9.12
CA GLU A 32 18.02 9.19 7.95
C GLU A 32 17.52 7.75 8.03
N GLN A 33 18.22 6.88 8.75
CA GLN A 33 17.82 5.50 8.96
C GLN A 33 16.53 5.36 9.80
N ASP A 34 16.22 6.37 10.62
CA ASP A 34 15.00 6.39 11.44
C ASP A 34 13.78 6.96 10.67
N LEU A 35 13.99 7.53 9.47
CA LEU A 35 12.93 8.16 8.68
C LEU A 35 11.82 7.17 8.31
N TYR A 36 12.15 5.93 7.98
CA TYR A 36 11.15 4.92 7.65
C TYR A 36 10.19 4.66 8.82
N GLU A 37 10.71 4.45 10.01
CA GLU A 37 9.89 4.22 11.21
C GLU A 37 9.11 5.49 11.61
N ALA A 38 9.72 6.66 11.48
CA ALA A 38 9.05 7.93 11.75
C ALA A 38 7.86 8.17 10.79
N GLN A 39 8.02 7.84 9.51
CA GLN A 39 6.95 7.94 8.51
C GLN A 39 5.85 6.91 8.74
N LEU A 40 6.19 5.68 9.15
CA LEU A 40 5.19 4.69 9.56
C LEU A 40 4.38 5.15 10.77
N GLY A 41 5.03 5.76 11.74
CA GLY A 41 4.40 6.27 12.96
C GLY A 41 3.37 7.39 12.72
N LEU A 42 3.30 7.95 11.51
CA LEU A 42 2.27 8.91 11.13
C LEU A 42 0.89 8.27 10.90
N PHE A 43 0.85 6.99 10.58
CA PHE A 43 -0.40 6.32 10.25
C PHE A 43 -1.10 5.81 11.49
N LEU A 44 -2.35 6.21 11.62
CA LEU A 44 -3.21 5.89 12.75
C LEU A 44 -3.94 4.56 12.52
N ASP A 45 -4.12 3.78 13.60
CA ASP A 45 -4.90 2.53 13.51
C ASP A 45 -6.39 2.84 13.32
N PRO A 46 -6.98 2.49 12.16
CA PRO A 46 -8.39 2.72 11.90
C PRO A 46 -9.31 1.81 12.72
N ASN A 47 -8.78 0.77 13.37
CA ASN A 47 -9.53 -0.13 14.24
C ASN A 47 -9.58 0.37 15.68
N ASP A 48 -8.70 1.30 16.07
CA ASP A 48 -8.75 1.93 17.38
C ASP A 48 -9.99 2.83 17.50
N PRO A 49 -10.85 2.58 18.50
CA PRO A 49 -12.06 3.37 18.72
C PRO A 49 -11.80 4.87 18.95
N ALA A 50 -10.69 5.21 19.60
CA ALA A 50 -10.34 6.61 19.86
C ALA A 50 -9.95 7.33 18.55
N THR A 51 -9.17 6.66 17.70
CA THR A 51 -8.83 7.16 16.36
C THR A 51 -10.08 7.35 15.50
N ALA A 52 -10.98 6.36 15.49
CA ALA A 52 -12.22 6.45 14.72
C ALA A 52 -13.12 7.59 15.22
N ALA A 53 -13.26 7.77 16.54
CA ALA A 53 -14.04 8.84 17.12
C ALA A 53 -13.45 10.24 16.81
N ARG A 54 -12.11 10.38 16.89
CA ARG A 54 -11.42 11.62 16.50
C ARG A 54 -11.63 11.93 15.01
N ALA A 55 -11.41 10.96 14.14
CA ALA A 55 -11.62 11.13 12.70
C ALA A 55 -13.05 11.55 12.38
N SER A 56 -14.05 10.94 13.03
CA SER A 56 -15.46 11.33 12.87
C SER A 56 -15.74 12.75 13.37
N ALA A 57 -15.14 13.16 14.51
CA ALA A 57 -15.24 14.51 15.04
C ALA A 57 -14.59 15.56 14.11
N ASP A 58 -13.51 15.19 13.43
CA ASP A 58 -12.83 16.01 12.42
C ASP A 58 -13.56 16.04 11.07
N GLY A 59 -14.73 15.38 10.98
CA GLY A 59 -15.59 15.40 9.79
C GLY A 59 -15.26 14.35 8.73
N VAL A 60 -14.44 13.35 9.05
CA VAL A 60 -14.18 12.22 8.14
C VAL A 60 -15.44 11.34 8.06
N PRO A 61 -16.01 11.10 6.86
CA PRO A 61 -17.20 10.28 6.71
C PRO A 61 -16.98 8.83 7.18
N ASP A 62 -18.01 8.21 7.75
CA ASP A 62 -17.94 6.81 8.24
C ASP A 62 -17.54 5.83 7.14
N ALA A 63 -17.94 6.07 5.89
CA ALA A 63 -17.55 5.27 4.74
C ALA A 63 -16.02 5.26 4.52
N TRP A 64 -15.34 6.37 4.83
CA TRP A 64 -13.89 6.48 4.71
C TRP A 64 -13.19 5.75 5.86
N ILE A 65 -13.72 5.84 7.08
CA ILE A 65 -13.22 5.08 8.23
C ILE A 65 -13.36 3.58 7.96
N ALA A 66 -14.52 3.15 7.44
CA ALA A 66 -14.73 1.76 7.05
C ALA A 66 -13.80 1.30 5.92
N ALA A 67 -13.49 2.17 4.96
CA ALA A 67 -12.51 1.90 3.91
C ALA A 67 -11.08 1.82 4.48
N ALA A 68 -10.71 2.67 5.42
CA ALA A 68 -9.40 2.64 6.07
C ALA A 68 -9.15 1.31 6.81
N ARG A 69 -10.16 0.77 7.49
CA ARG A 69 -10.08 -0.56 8.15
C ARG A 69 -9.80 -1.72 7.20
N ARG A 70 -10.19 -1.59 5.95
CA ARG A 70 -9.96 -2.60 4.90
C ARG A 70 -8.82 -2.23 3.96
N SER A 71 -8.12 -1.14 4.25
CA SER A 71 -7.09 -0.58 3.37
C SER A 71 -5.94 -1.57 3.19
N PRO A 72 -5.67 -2.04 1.96
CA PRO A 72 -4.55 -2.91 1.69
C PRO A 72 -3.21 -2.23 1.98
N THR A 73 -3.13 -0.93 1.73
CA THR A 73 -1.91 -0.15 1.99
C THR A 73 -1.59 -0.10 3.48
N TYR A 74 -2.59 0.11 4.34
CA TYR A 74 -2.39 0.07 5.80
C TYR A 74 -1.88 -1.30 6.26
N LYS A 75 -2.54 -2.37 5.82
CA LYS A 75 -2.15 -3.75 6.16
C LYS A 75 -0.72 -4.08 5.73
N MET A 76 -0.36 -3.74 4.50
CA MET A 76 0.98 -4.04 3.98
C MET A 76 2.08 -3.19 4.61
N ALA A 77 1.83 -1.90 4.84
CA ALA A 77 2.83 -0.98 5.37
C ALA A 77 2.96 -1.07 6.89
N VAL A 78 1.83 -1.06 7.62
CA VAL A 78 1.81 -0.94 9.08
C VAL A 78 1.70 -2.31 9.76
N ASP A 79 0.68 -3.11 9.43
CA ASP A 79 0.43 -4.38 10.12
C ASP A 79 1.47 -5.45 9.76
N TRP A 80 1.73 -5.62 8.46
CA TRP A 80 2.64 -6.67 8.00
C TRP A 80 4.05 -6.19 7.76
N ARG A 81 4.27 -4.88 7.66
CA ARG A 81 5.58 -4.26 7.43
C ARG A 81 6.34 -4.88 6.25
N ILE A 82 5.65 -5.08 5.14
CA ILE A 82 6.19 -5.62 3.89
C ILE A 82 6.17 -4.61 2.74
N ALA A 83 5.57 -3.44 2.96
CA ALA A 83 5.55 -2.36 1.99
C ALA A 83 6.31 -1.14 2.54
N PHE A 84 6.98 -0.43 1.65
CA PHE A 84 7.90 0.65 1.96
C PHE A 84 7.65 1.88 1.09
N PRO A 85 7.93 3.09 1.60
CA PRO A 85 7.97 4.28 0.77
C PRO A 85 9.16 4.25 -0.19
N LEU A 86 9.11 5.08 -1.21
CA LEU A 86 10.24 5.27 -2.10
C LEU A 86 10.98 6.54 -1.67
N HIS A 87 12.31 6.45 -1.50
CA HIS A 87 13.17 7.57 -1.15
C HIS A 87 12.70 8.35 0.08
N PRO A 88 12.64 7.72 1.28
CA PRO A 88 12.22 8.38 2.51
C PRO A 88 13.09 9.59 2.89
N GLU A 89 14.33 9.65 2.37
CA GLU A 89 15.25 10.78 2.56
C GLU A 89 14.73 12.12 2.02
N TYR A 90 13.75 12.12 1.11
CA TYR A 90 13.07 13.35 0.69
C TYR A 90 12.13 13.94 1.76
N ARG A 91 11.91 13.21 2.86
CA ARG A 91 11.17 13.67 4.04
C ARG A 91 9.74 14.14 3.76
N THR A 92 9.13 13.60 2.71
CA THR A 92 7.74 13.88 2.33
C THR A 92 6.81 12.84 2.91
N LEU A 93 5.53 13.19 3.13
CA LEU A 93 4.51 12.21 3.52
C LEU A 93 4.37 11.13 2.42
N PRO A 94 4.64 9.86 2.72
CA PRO A 94 4.59 8.81 1.71
C PRO A 94 3.15 8.45 1.36
N MET A 95 2.77 8.64 0.09
CA MET A 95 1.45 8.33 -0.43
C MET A 95 1.43 7.03 -1.27
N VAL A 96 2.60 6.52 -1.67
CA VAL A 96 2.76 5.32 -2.47
C VAL A 96 3.74 4.37 -1.79
N TRP A 97 3.33 3.11 -1.68
CA TRP A 97 4.08 2.07 -0.97
C TRP A 97 4.41 0.92 -1.91
N TYR A 98 5.61 0.37 -1.78
CA TYR A 98 6.16 -0.64 -2.66
C TYR A 98 6.53 -1.91 -1.90
N VAL A 99 6.07 -3.06 -2.38
CA VAL A 99 6.47 -4.36 -1.86
C VAL A 99 7.76 -4.80 -2.57
N PRO A 100 8.83 -5.19 -1.85
CA PRO A 100 10.06 -5.66 -2.46
C PRO A 100 9.84 -6.89 -3.35
N PRO A 101 10.57 -7.01 -4.48
CA PRO A 101 10.41 -8.14 -5.39
C PRO A 101 11.01 -9.42 -4.81
N LEU A 102 10.29 -10.54 -4.97
CA LEU A 102 10.74 -11.89 -4.59
C LEU A 102 11.31 -12.70 -5.76
N SER A 103 11.38 -12.14 -6.97
CA SER A 103 11.84 -12.89 -8.15
C SER A 103 13.26 -13.50 -8.02
N PRO A 104 14.27 -12.86 -7.42
CA PRO A 104 15.57 -13.49 -7.20
C PRO A 104 15.51 -14.73 -6.33
N ILE A 105 14.61 -14.78 -5.34
CA ILE A 105 14.41 -15.91 -4.44
C ILE A 105 13.85 -17.10 -5.20
N GLN A 106 12.96 -16.89 -6.14
CA GLN A 106 12.33 -17.95 -6.91
C GLN A 106 13.35 -18.70 -7.78
N SER A 107 14.34 -18.01 -8.36
CA SER A 107 15.40 -18.65 -9.12
C SER A 107 16.33 -19.51 -8.25
N HIS A 108 16.59 -19.11 -7.00
CA HIS A 108 17.33 -19.90 -6.04
C HIS A 108 16.55 -21.11 -5.52
N ALA A 109 15.26 -20.96 -5.27
CA ALA A 109 14.38 -22.08 -4.92
C ALA A 109 14.39 -23.16 -6.02
N ASN A 110 14.33 -22.74 -7.27
CA ASN A 110 14.40 -23.65 -8.42
C ASN A 110 15.77 -24.32 -8.59
N ALA A 111 16.83 -23.76 -8.01
CA ALA A 111 18.18 -24.34 -8.01
C ALA A 111 18.46 -25.28 -6.82
N GLY A 112 17.43 -25.61 -6.02
CA GLY A 112 17.57 -26.52 -4.87
C GLY A 112 18.20 -25.89 -3.63
N ALA A 113 18.52 -24.61 -3.66
CA ALA A 113 19.16 -23.92 -2.53
C ALA A 113 18.22 -23.62 -1.35
N ILE A 114 16.91 -23.84 -1.52
CA ILE A 114 15.86 -23.62 -0.50
C ILE A 114 15.14 -24.95 -0.17
N ASP A 115 15.81 -26.08 -0.31
CA ASP A 115 15.21 -27.39 -0.06
C ASP A 115 15.29 -27.86 1.41
N THR A 116 15.73 -26.98 2.32
CA THR A 116 15.54 -27.20 3.75
C THR A 116 14.09 -26.85 4.11
N LEU A 117 13.23 -27.83 3.91
CA LEU A 117 11.84 -27.80 4.32
C LEU A 117 11.76 -27.48 5.82
N GLY A 118 11.26 -26.30 6.15
CA GLY A 118 10.97 -25.90 7.52
C GLY A 118 11.77 -24.73 8.08
N GLU A 119 12.75 -24.21 7.37
CA GLU A 119 13.51 -23.04 7.81
C GLU A 119 13.48 -21.92 6.78
N ILE A 120 13.42 -20.67 7.25
CA ILE A 120 13.61 -19.50 6.40
C ILE A 120 15.09 -19.39 6.08
N PRO A 121 15.50 -19.41 4.80
CA PRO A 121 16.91 -19.24 4.45
C PRO A 121 17.38 -17.83 4.80
N ASP A 122 18.65 -17.68 5.12
CA ASP A 122 19.26 -16.37 5.31
C ASP A 122 19.11 -15.54 4.02
N VAL A 123 18.29 -14.48 4.12
CA VAL A 123 17.98 -13.57 3.02
C VAL A 123 19.24 -12.97 2.39
N ARG A 124 20.29 -12.75 3.19
CA ARG A 124 21.56 -12.18 2.74
C ARG A 124 22.35 -13.13 1.84
N SER A 125 22.13 -14.44 2.00
CA SER A 125 22.76 -15.49 1.18
C SER A 125 22.09 -15.66 -0.19
N LEU A 126 20.88 -15.15 -0.37
CA LEU A 126 20.01 -15.38 -1.54
C LEU A 126 20.28 -14.46 -2.73
N ARG A 127 21.41 -13.80 -2.83
CA ARG A 127 21.75 -12.83 -3.90
C ARG A 127 20.72 -11.72 -4.10
N ILE A 128 19.91 -11.43 -3.08
CA ILE A 128 19.01 -10.28 -3.10
C ILE A 128 19.87 -9.03 -2.83
N PRO A 129 19.71 -7.96 -3.59
CA PRO A 129 20.47 -6.74 -3.36
C PRO A 129 19.89 -5.96 -2.17
N VAL A 130 19.95 -6.55 -0.94
CA VAL A 130 19.36 -6.00 0.28
C VAL A 130 19.82 -4.57 0.52
N ARG A 131 21.11 -4.30 0.39
CA ARG A 131 21.67 -2.95 0.58
C ARG A 131 21.11 -1.94 -0.42
N TYR A 132 20.94 -2.36 -1.68
CA TYR A 132 20.32 -1.48 -2.70
C TYR A 132 18.86 -1.19 -2.37
N LEU A 133 18.10 -2.22 -1.96
CA LEU A 133 16.71 -2.04 -1.54
C LEU A 133 16.60 -1.17 -0.29
N ALA A 134 17.51 -1.33 0.67
CA ALA A 134 17.54 -0.50 1.86
C ALA A 134 17.81 0.97 1.54
N ASN A 135 18.78 1.25 0.68
CA ASN A 135 19.05 2.61 0.24
C ASN A 135 17.84 3.25 -0.48
N LEU A 136 17.11 2.46 -1.25
CA LEU A 136 15.96 2.94 -2.01
C LEU A 136 14.70 3.16 -1.16
N LEU A 137 14.48 2.31 -0.17
CA LEU A 137 13.19 2.16 0.51
C LEU A 137 13.20 2.53 2.00
N THR A 138 14.37 2.51 2.64
CA THR A 138 14.52 2.73 4.09
C THR A 138 15.71 3.62 4.45
N ALA A 139 16.17 4.45 3.50
CA ALA A 139 17.34 5.34 3.69
C ALA A 139 18.58 4.61 4.27
N GLY A 140 18.81 3.36 3.84
CA GLY A 140 19.98 2.57 4.23
C GLY A 140 19.75 1.60 5.40
N ALA A 141 18.62 1.62 6.08
CA ALA A 141 18.32 0.64 7.13
C ALA A 141 17.99 -0.74 6.53
N GLU A 142 18.89 -1.72 6.65
CA GLU A 142 18.70 -3.05 6.06
C GLU A 142 17.71 -3.94 6.84
N ALA A 143 17.61 -3.77 8.15
CA ALA A 143 16.82 -4.65 9.01
C ALA A 143 15.33 -4.73 8.61
N PRO A 144 14.62 -3.63 8.30
CA PRO A 144 13.23 -3.70 7.86
C PRO A 144 13.06 -4.46 6.53
N ILE A 145 14.01 -4.32 5.60
CA ILE A 145 13.99 -5.04 4.31
C ILE A 145 14.17 -6.54 4.51
N VAL A 146 15.14 -6.94 5.34
CA VAL A 146 15.36 -8.35 5.66
C VAL A 146 14.11 -8.96 6.29
N ALA A 147 13.56 -8.32 7.32
CA ALA A 147 12.34 -8.79 7.98
C ALA A 147 11.14 -8.91 7.04
N ALA A 148 10.96 -7.98 6.10
CA ALA A 148 9.90 -8.04 5.11
C ALA A 148 10.09 -9.24 4.16
N LEU A 149 11.31 -9.46 3.68
CA LEU A 149 11.63 -10.58 2.80
C LEU A 149 11.43 -11.92 3.52
N GLU A 150 11.83 -12.02 4.79
CA GLU A 150 11.61 -13.21 5.62
C GLU A 150 10.12 -13.53 5.78
N ARG A 151 9.29 -12.53 6.07
CA ARG A 151 7.81 -12.70 6.14
C ARG A 151 7.22 -13.21 4.82
N MET A 152 7.65 -12.65 3.70
CA MET A 152 7.17 -13.07 2.40
C MET A 152 7.67 -14.47 2.00
N LEU A 153 8.88 -14.84 2.43
CA LEU A 153 9.40 -16.20 2.28
C LEU A 153 8.62 -17.19 3.14
N ALA A 154 8.40 -16.85 4.42
CA ALA A 154 7.61 -17.68 5.32
C ALA A 154 6.23 -17.99 4.74
N MET A 155 5.56 -16.98 4.18
CA MET A 155 4.28 -17.18 3.48
C MET A 155 4.40 -18.23 2.37
N ARG A 156 5.44 -18.15 1.51
CA ARG A 156 5.62 -19.11 0.40
C ARG A 156 5.93 -20.51 0.89
N ILE A 157 6.80 -20.64 1.88
CA ILE A 157 7.17 -21.93 2.47
C ILE A 157 5.95 -22.57 3.12
N TYR A 158 5.18 -21.80 3.90
CA TYR A 158 3.94 -22.26 4.54
C TYR A 158 2.95 -22.86 3.53
N PHE A 159 2.63 -22.14 2.46
CA PHE A 159 1.70 -22.64 1.45
C PHE A 159 2.26 -23.82 0.66
N ARG A 160 3.58 -23.86 0.40
CA ARG A 160 4.22 -25.00 -0.25
C ARG A 160 4.13 -26.25 0.64
N GLN A 161 4.48 -26.17 1.91
CA GLN A 161 4.39 -27.30 2.85
C GLN A 161 2.96 -27.81 2.94
N ARG A 162 1.99 -26.92 3.09
CA ARG A 162 0.57 -27.27 3.13
C ARG A 162 0.10 -27.96 1.85
N GLN A 163 0.57 -27.50 0.69
CA GLN A 163 0.19 -28.08 -0.60
C GLN A 163 0.81 -29.47 -0.82
N LEU A 164 2.03 -29.68 -0.35
CA LEU A 164 2.76 -30.96 -0.47
C LEU A 164 2.40 -31.96 0.65
N GLY A 165 1.71 -31.51 1.70
CA GLY A 165 1.41 -32.36 2.87
C GLY A 165 2.64 -32.63 3.75
N GLU A 166 3.67 -31.78 3.71
CA GLU A 166 4.98 -31.96 4.38
C GLU A 166 5.06 -31.22 5.73
N GLY A 167 3.96 -31.01 6.42
CA GLY A 167 3.87 -30.34 7.71
C GLY A 167 2.81 -29.25 7.75
N ASP A 168 2.66 -28.62 8.93
CA ASP A 168 1.68 -27.57 9.15
C ASP A 168 2.23 -26.14 8.90
N GLY A 169 3.54 -26.01 8.68
CA GLY A 169 4.21 -24.73 8.43
C GLY A 169 4.23 -23.77 9.63
N ALA A 170 3.72 -24.17 10.79
CA ALA A 170 3.60 -23.28 11.95
C ALA A 170 4.96 -22.79 12.46
N ALA A 171 5.99 -23.63 12.42
CA ALA A 171 7.35 -23.28 12.84
C ALA A 171 7.93 -22.13 12.01
N VAL A 172 7.73 -22.17 10.69
CA VAL A 172 8.19 -21.12 9.77
C VAL A 172 7.50 -19.79 10.03
N LEU A 173 6.19 -19.83 10.30
CA LEU A 173 5.43 -18.62 10.63
C LEU A 173 5.88 -18.03 11.97
N ALA A 174 6.12 -18.87 12.97
CA ALA A 174 6.63 -18.42 14.27
C ALA A 174 8.01 -17.76 14.15
N GLN A 175 8.90 -18.30 13.31
CA GLN A 175 10.21 -17.70 13.02
C GLN A 175 10.08 -16.30 12.40
N ALA A 176 9.11 -16.10 11.51
CA ALA A 176 8.86 -14.79 10.87
C ALA A 176 8.00 -13.83 11.73
N GLY A 177 7.50 -14.30 12.87
CA GLY A 177 6.64 -13.52 13.76
C GLY A 177 5.26 -13.18 13.15
N ILE A 178 4.70 -14.10 12.33
CA ILE A 178 3.38 -13.93 11.70
C ILE A 178 2.44 -15.08 12.09
N SER A 179 1.17 -14.76 12.22
CA SER A 179 0.12 -15.74 12.52
C SER A 179 -0.42 -16.41 11.25
N VAL A 180 -1.09 -17.56 11.41
CA VAL A 180 -1.78 -18.25 10.31
C VAL A 180 -2.82 -17.34 9.64
N ALA A 181 -3.60 -16.59 10.43
CA ALA A 181 -4.60 -15.67 9.88
C ALA A 181 -3.95 -14.57 9.03
N GLN A 182 -2.84 -13.99 9.51
CA GLN A 182 -2.11 -12.96 8.76
C GLN A 182 -1.52 -13.53 7.46
N VAL A 183 -0.93 -14.71 7.49
CA VAL A 183 -0.32 -15.29 6.28
C VAL A 183 -1.36 -15.68 5.23
N GLU A 184 -2.53 -16.16 5.63
CA GLU A 184 -3.64 -16.44 4.72
C GLU A 184 -4.18 -15.15 4.09
N GLU A 185 -4.28 -14.09 4.87
CA GLU A 185 -4.66 -12.77 4.36
C GLU A 185 -3.58 -12.20 3.44
N MET A 186 -2.30 -12.27 3.80
CA MET A 186 -1.18 -11.85 2.93
C MET A 186 -1.22 -12.58 1.58
N HIS A 187 -1.45 -13.89 1.59
CA HIS A 187 -1.54 -14.67 0.36
C HIS A 187 -2.71 -14.22 -0.51
N ARG A 188 -3.87 -13.95 0.07
CA ARG A 188 -5.03 -13.43 -0.65
C ARG A 188 -4.69 -12.10 -1.34
N TYR A 189 -4.04 -11.18 -0.65
CA TYR A 189 -3.67 -9.88 -1.21
C TYR A 189 -2.54 -9.97 -2.24
N LEU A 190 -1.48 -10.74 -1.96
CA LEU A 190 -0.26 -10.73 -2.78
C LEU A 190 -0.32 -11.73 -3.94
N ALA A 191 -0.88 -12.93 -3.72
CA ALA A 191 -0.90 -13.99 -4.71
C ALA A 191 -2.19 -14.02 -5.53
N ILE A 192 -3.35 -13.94 -4.87
CA ILE A 192 -4.65 -13.95 -5.55
C ILE A 192 -4.95 -12.58 -6.12
N ALA A 193 -4.81 -11.54 -5.32
CA ALA A 193 -4.92 -10.13 -5.69
C ALA A 193 -6.22 -9.80 -6.45
N ASN A 194 -7.36 -10.17 -5.88
CA ASN A 194 -8.66 -9.80 -6.41
C ASN A 194 -8.79 -8.27 -6.51
N TYR A 195 -9.63 -7.80 -7.43
CA TYR A 195 -9.85 -6.36 -7.63
C TYR A 195 -10.31 -5.66 -6.35
N GLU A 196 -11.28 -6.25 -5.64
CA GLU A 196 -11.82 -5.75 -4.38
C GLU A 196 -10.80 -5.65 -3.24
N ASP A 197 -9.78 -6.52 -3.25
CA ASP A 197 -8.67 -6.48 -2.27
C ASP A 197 -7.61 -5.45 -2.63
N ARG A 198 -7.50 -5.07 -3.90
CA ARG A 198 -6.49 -4.13 -4.40
C ARG A 198 -6.98 -2.69 -4.46
N PHE A 199 -8.29 -2.51 -4.51
CA PHE A 199 -8.91 -1.22 -4.76
C PHE A 199 -9.97 -0.93 -3.69
N VAL A 200 -9.52 -0.43 -2.55
CA VAL A 200 -10.38 -0.11 -1.41
C VAL A 200 -10.50 1.40 -1.27
N ILE A 201 -11.56 1.94 -1.87
CA ILE A 201 -11.94 3.35 -1.76
C ILE A 201 -13.41 3.44 -1.33
N PRO A 202 -13.83 4.56 -0.72
CA PRO A 202 -15.23 4.77 -0.37
C PRO A 202 -16.14 4.72 -1.60
N THR A 203 -17.34 4.16 -1.44
CA THR A 203 -18.31 3.97 -2.54
C THR A 203 -18.61 5.26 -3.27
N SER A 204 -18.81 6.37 -2.55
CA SER A 204 -19.06 7.68 -3.13
C SER A 204 -17.93 8.17 -4.05
N HIS A 205 -16.70 7.88 -3.67
CA HIS A 205 -15.51 8.24 -4.48
C HIS A 205 -15.38 7.36 -5.71
N ARG A 206 -15.78 6.10 -5.59
CA ARG A 206 -15.79 5.14 -6.68
C ARG A 206 -16.84 5.53 -7.74
N GLU A 207 -18.05 5.86 -7.32
CA GLU A 207 -19.11 6.33 -8.22
C GLU A 207 -18.67 7.57 -8.99
N HIS A 208 -18.10 8.56 -8.30
CA HIS A 208 -17.55 9.74 -8.95
C HIS A 208 -16.42 9.44 -9.93
N ALA A 209 -15.58 8.47 -9.63
CA ALA A 209 -14.50 8.04 -10.51
C ALA A 209 -15.03 7.27 -11.73
N GLU A 210 -16.06 6.44 -11.55
CA GLU A 210 -16.73 5.71 -12.62
C GLU A 210 -17.50 6.66 -13.55
N ASP A 211 -18.21 7.63 -13.00
CA ASP A 211 -18.88 8.68 -13.77
C ASP A 211 -17.86 9.51 -14.56
N ALA A 212 -16.78 9.94 -13.92
CA ALA A 212 -15.72 10.69 -14.59
C ALA A 212 -15.04 9.87 -15.71
N TYR A 213 -14.90 8.55 -15.52
CA TYR A 213 -14.38 7.64 -16.54
C TYR A 213 -15.37 7.46 -17.69
N GLY A 214 -16.65 7.27 -17.40
CA GLY A 214 -17.72 7.17 -18.40
C GLY A 214 -17.86 8.42 -19.27
N LEU A 215 -17.53 9.59 -18.70
CA LEU A 215 -17.51 10.87 -19.41
C LEU A 215 -16.25 11.09 -20.29
N ARG A 216 -15.23 10.28 -20.12
CA ARG A 216 -14.03 10.30 -20.97
C ARG A 216 -14.23 9.37 -22.14
N GLY A 217 -14.22 9.86 -23.36
CA GLY A 217 -14.23 9.02 -24.55
C GLY A 217 -12.99 8.12 -24.61
N SER A 218 -12.98 7.20 -25.57
CA SER A 218 -11.87 6.28 -25.82
C SER A 218 -10.51 6.95 -26.06
N CYS A 219 -10.50 8.24 -26.37
CA CYS A 219 -9.30 9.07 -26.49
C CYS A 219 -8.78 9.63 -25.16
N GLY A 220 -9.48 9.38 -24.03
CA GLY A 220 -9.07 9.86 -22.69
C GLY A 220 -9.40 11.33 -22.39
N PHE A 221 -10.07 12.03 -23.30
CA PHE A 221 -10.54 13.40 -23.09
C PHE A 221 -11.99 13.42 -22.64
N THR A 222 -12.38 14.46 -21.88
CA THR A 222 -13.78 14.70 -21.54
C THR A 222 -14.58 15.03 -22.79
N PHE A 223 -15.82 14.54 -22.85
CA PHE A 223 -16.76 14.91 -23.90
C PHE A 223 -16.99 16.41 -23.87
N GLY A 224 -16.45 17.07 -24.82
CA GLY A 224 -16.55 18.49 -25.08
C GLY A 224 -16.15 18.72 -26.53
N ASN A 225 -16.41 19.86 -27.08
CA ASN A 225 -16.27 20.26 -28.47
C ASN A 225 -15.13 19.52 -29.24
N GLY A 226 -15.40 18.35 -29.80
CA GLY A 226 -14.44 17.66 -30.64
C GLY A 226 -14.48 16.13 -30.69
N CYS A 227 -15.17 15.47 -29.74
CA CYS A 227 -15.41 14.03 -29.83
C CYS A 227 -16.94 13.80 -29.80
N ASP A 228 -17.51 13.49 -30.92
CA ASP A 228 -18.95 13.35 -31.15
C ASP A 228 -19.48 12.01 -30.60
N PHE A 229 -19.41 11.83 -29.29
CA PHE A 229 -19.85 10.60 -28.61
C PHE A 229 -21.03 10.86 -27.66
N GLY A 230 -22.12 11.42 -28.18
CA GLY A 230 -23.36 11.59 -27.46
C GLY A 230 -23.47 12.89 -26.63
N PRO A 231 -24.66 13.18 -26.08
CA PRO A 231 -24.89 14.41 -25.34
C PRO A 231 -24.08 14.43 -24.05
N PRO A 232 -23.54 15.58 -23.65
CA PRO A 232 -22.83 15.73 -22.41
C PRO A 232 -23.74 15.36 -21.23
N HIS A 233 -23.34 14.38 -20.45
CA HIS A 233 -24.03 14.10 -19.20
C HIS A 233 -23.96 15.32 -18.31
N SER A 234 -25.07 15.73 -17.76
CA SER A 234 -25.23 16.88 -16.85
C SER A 234 -24.62 16.62 -15.46
N SER A 235 -23.91 15.48 -15.28
CA SER A 235 -23.26 15.10 -14.07
C SER A 235 -22.00 15.95 -13.79
N LEU A 236 -21.15 15.55 -12.93
CA LEU A 236 -19.97 16.20 -12.34
C LEU A 236 -19.22 17.27 -13.16
N PHE A 237 -19.27 17.22 -14.49
CA PHE A 237 -18.56 18.16 -15.38
C PHE A 237 -19.50 18.96 -16.31
N GLY A 238 -20.81 18.74 -16.22
CA GLY A 238 -21.78 19.52 -16.96
C GLY A 238 -21.78 20.98 -16.49
N GLY A 239 -21.81 21.88 -17.42
CA GLY A 239 -21.73 23.34 -17.42
C GLY A 239 -21.95 24.20 -16.17
N LYS A 240 -22.30 23.63 -15.02
CA LYS A 240 -22.39 24.34 -13.74
C LYS A 240 -21.04 24.45 -13.01
N MET A 241 -20.04 23.70 -13.40
CA MET A 241 -18.70 23.78 -12.78
C MET A 241 -17.86 24.93 -13.33
N GLY A 242 -18.26 25.53 -14.41
CA GLY A 242 -17.51 26.63 -15.07
C GLY A 242 -17.50 27.95 -14.32
N ARG A 243 -18.12 28.08 -13.16
CA ARG A 243 -18.16 29.36 -12.41
C ARG A 243 -18.19 29.23 -10.89
N ARG A 244 -17.59 28.23 -10.29
CA ARG A 244 -17.14 28.43 -8.92
C ARG A 244 -15.90 29.31 -8.98
N LYS A 245 -16.08 30.60 -8.71
CA LYS A 245 -14.99 31.50 -8.39
C LYS A 245 -14.20 30.81 -7.28
N LEU A 246 -12.97 30.42 -7.58
CA LEU A 246 -11.98 30.13 -6.55
C LEU A 246 -11.95 31.35 -5.66
N THR A 247 -12.45 31.25 -4.46
CA THR A 247 -12.23 32.25 -3.43
C THR A 247 -10.73 32.33 -3.25
N PRO A 248 -10.10 33.48 -3.42
CA PRO A 248 -8.67 33.59 -3.20
C PRO A 248 -8.40 33.20 -1.74
N ILE A 249 -7.42 32.33 -1.54
CA ILE A 249 -6.83 32.05 -0.24
C ILE A 249 -6.46 33.41 0.33
N ARG A 250 -7.10 33.81 1.43
CA ARG A 250 -6.70 35.00 2.15
C ARG A 250 -5.24 34.82 2.55
N SER A 251 -4.38 35.67 2.04
CA SER A 251 -3.04 35.86 2.58
C SER A 251 -3.17 36.10 4.07
N LEU A 252 -2.57 35.24 4.88
CA LEU A 252 -2.30 35.51 6.28
C LEU A 252 -1.18 36.54 6.26
N ASP A 253 -1.56 37.83 6.30
CA ASP A 253 -0.65 38.91 6.66
C ASP A 253 -0.56 38.97 8.18
N THR A 254 0.70 38.94 8.67
CA THR A 254 1.30 39.13 10.01
C THR A 254 1.09 38.01 11.01
#